data_da61c5c1a1991420aaaaae9da1aa89bf
#
_entry.id   da61c5c1a1991420aaaaae9da1aa89bf
#
_cell.length_a   1.000
_cell.length_b   1.000
_cell.length_c   1.000
_cell.angle_alpha   90.00
_cell.angle_beta   90.00
_cell.angle_gamma   90.00
#
_symmetry.space_group_name_H-M   'P 1'
#
loop_
_entity.id
_entity.type
_entity.pdbx_description
1 polymer ?
#
loop_
_entity_poly.entity_id
_entity_poly.type
_entity_poly.pdbx_seq_one_letter_code
_entity_poly.pdbx_strand_id
1 'polypeptide(L)'
;ALASGTAQVGFIPGGTYVLYDDGVDVALTATRFGLSHDSEYAADWNTAPTENTDEKVTYYRSLIIAGPSKKGQELAAKVNNGEELTLEDIQSATWGVSSNTTSPAGYIYPSLLLQDNFGISITDLQSKVALDNYATALSQLASGQIDIMVTYADARLDYADQWTSEFGRTNSIWDETNVIGVTEGIY
;
A
#
# COMPACT_ATOMS: atom_id res chain seq x y z
N ALA A 1 -18.20 -17.91 9.61
CA ALA A 1 -19.36 -17.18 10.16
C ALA A 1 -20.52 -17.13 9.16
N LEU A 2 -20.31 -16.68 7.92
CA LEU A 2 -21.38 -16.64 6.87
C LEU A 2 -21.88 -18.05 6.55
N ALA A 3 -21.01 -18.96 6.14
CA ALA A 3 -21.37 -20.34 5.80
C ALA A 3 -22.03 -21.13 6.94
N SER A 4 -21.73 -20.79 8.19
CA SER A 4 -22.36 -21.40 9.38
C SER A 4 -23.65 -20.72 9.82
N GLY A 5 -24.06 -19.62 9.18
CA GLY A 5 -25.25 -18.85 9.54
C GLY A 5 -25.11 -18.01 10.84
N THR A 6 -23.93 -17.95 11.44
CA THR A 6 -23.69 -17.10 12.64
C THR A 6 -23.57 -15.60 12.29
N ALA A 7 -23.30 -15.30 11.03
CA ALA A 7 -23.42 -13.95 10.46
C ALA A 7 -24.24 -14.03 9.15
N GLN A 8 -25.10 -13.07 8.91
CA GLN A 8 -25.94 -13.00 7.71
C GLN A 8 -25.34 -12.11 6.62
N VAL A 9 -24.49 -11.16 7.01
CA VAL A 9 -23.80 -10.23 6.11
C VAL A 9 -22.35 -10.09 6.55
N GLY A 10 -21.42 -9.99 5.60
CA GLY A 10 -20.01 -9.76 5.85
C GLY A 10 -19.44 -8.75 4.86
N PHE A 11 -18.52 -7.89 5.32
CA PHE A 11 -17.72 -7.03 4.46
C PHE A 11 -16.34 -7.68 4.31
N ILE A 12 -16.04 -8.18 3.13
CA ILE A 12 -14.80 -8.91 2.85
C ILE A 12 -14.15 -8.41 1.55
N PRO A 13 -12.80 -8.47 1.45
CA PRO A 13 -12.11 -8.21 0.19
C PRO A 13 -12.49 -9.22 -0.89
N GLY A 14 -12.48 -8.79 -2.17
CA GLY A 14 -12.78 -9.66 -3.30
C GLY A 14 -11.91 -10.91 -3.36
N GLY A 15 -10.61 -10.81 -3.07
CA GLY A 15 -9.71 -11.97 -3.00
C GLY A 15 -10.09 -12.98 -1.91
N THR A 16 -10.60 -12.50 -0.78
CA THR A 16 -11.13 -13.39 0.28
C THR A 16 -12.43 -14.06 -0.17
N TYR A 17 -13.30 -13.33 -0.89
CA TYR A 17 -14.53 -13.90 -1.45
C TYR A 17 -14.21 -15.06 -2.41
N VAL A 18 -13.30 -14.84 -3.36
CA VAL A 18 -12.92 -15.89 -4.35
C VAL A 18 -12.39 -17.17 -3.70
N LEU A 19 -11.74 -17.06 -2.53
CA LEU A 19 -11.22 -18.23 -1.79
C LEU A 19 -12.30 -18.96 -0.98
N TYR A 20 -13.41 -18.29 -0.64
CA TYR A 20 -14.42 -18.79 0.30
C TYR A 20 -15.85 -18.52 -0.18
N ASP A 21 -16.10 -18.55 -1.49
CA ASP A 21 -17.39 -18.23 -2.11
C ASP A 21 -18.47 -19.31 -1.92
N ASP A 22 -18.10 -20.49 -1.43
CA ASP A 22 -19.06 -21.60 -1.23
C ASP A 22 -20.14 -21.23 -0.19
N GLY A 23 -21.38 -21.19 -0.68
CA GLY A 23 -22.57 -20.90 0.14
C GLY A 23 -22.77 -19.43 0.50
N VAL A 24 -22.18 -18.50 -0.23
CA VAL A 24 -22.37 -17.05 -0.08
C VAL A 24 -22.49 -16.36 -1.43
N ASP A 25 -23.28 -15.28 -1.47
CA ASP A 25 -23.49 -14.46 -2.67
C ASP A 25 -23.08 -13.01 -2.43
N VAL A 26 -22.59 -12.35 -3.47
CA VAL A 26 -22.29 -10.91 -3.44
C VAL A 26 -23.60 -10.14 -3.51
N ALA A 27 -23.95 -9.42 -2.44
CA ALA A 27 -25.12 -8.57 -2.39
C ALA A 27 -24.86 -7.17 -2.95
N LEU A 28 -23.71 -6.58 -2.60
CA LEU A 28 -23.30 -5.22 -2.96
C LEU A 28 -21.78 -5.15 -3.10
N THR A 29 -21.31 -4.28 -3.99
CA THR A 29 -19.91 -3.86 -4.03
C THR A 29 -19.78 -2.43 -3.49
N ALA A 30 -18.71 -2.18 -2.70
CA ALA A 30 -18.46 -0.86 -2.16
C ALA A 30 -17.94 0.09 -3.25
N THR A 31 -18.37 1.34 -3.20
CA THR A 31 -17.72 2.44 -3.90
C THR A 31 -16.94 3.28 -2.90
N ARG A 32 -15.93 4.00 -3.38
CA ARG A 32 -15.16 4.97 -2.61
C ARG A 32 -15.10 6.30 -3.35
N PHE A 33 -14.64 7.34 -2.69
CA PHE A 33 -14.28 8.57 -3.38
C PHE A 33 -13.04 8.31 -4.24
N GLY A 34 -13.03 8.91 -5.44
CA GLY A 34 -11.82 8.97 -6.26
C GLY A 34 -10.76 9.85 -5.57
N LEU A 35 -9.55 9.78 -6.07
CA LEU A 35 -8.42 10.54 -5.56
C LEU A 35 -7.95 11.56 -6.59
N SER A 36 -7.41 12.69 -6.13
CA SER A 36 -6.84 13.73 -7.02
C SER A 36 -5.61 13.23 -7.78
N HIS A 37 -4.92 12.21 -7.25
CA HIS A 37 -3.87 11.46 -7.93
C HIS A 37 -4.34 10.01 -8.13
N ASP A 38 -4.37 9.55 -9.37
CA ASP A 38 -4.71 8.17 -9.76
C ASP A 38 -3.91 7.74 -10.99
N SER A 39 -2.62 8.00 -10.95
CA SER A 39 -1.67 7.67 -12.01
C SER A 39 -1.12 6.25 -11.85
N GLU A 40 -0.70 5.66 -12.96
CA GLU A 40 0.11 4.43 -12.99
C GLU A 40 1.60 4.70 -12.73
N TYR A 41 2.00 5.97 -12.75
CA TYR A 41 3.38 6.40 -12.51
C TYR A 41 3.56 6.88 -11.08
N ALA A 42 4.51 6.28 -10.37
CA ALA A 42 4.77 6.57 -8.97
C ALA A 42 5.14 8.04 -8.70
N ALA A 43 5.94 8.65 -9.57
CA ALA A 43 6.37 10.04 -9.41
C ALA A 43 5.22 11.05 -9.38
N ASP A 44 4.12 10.77 -10.09
CA ASP A 44 2.96 11.66 -10.12
C ASP A 44 2.30 11.83 -8.75
N TRP A 45 2.36 10.78 -7.92
CA TRP A 45 1.82 10.78 -6.55
C TRP A 45 2.65 11.63 -5.57
N ASN A 46 3.81 12.10 -5.99
CA ASN A 46 4.75 12.88 -5.18
C ASN A 46 4.73 14.37 -5.50
N THR A 47 3.86 14.80 -6.41
CA THR A 47 3.81 16.21 -6.90
C THR A 47 3.06 17.13 -5.96
N ALA A 48 2.06 16.62 -5.25
CA ALA A 48 1.24 17.34 -4.27
C ALA A 48 0.57 16.36 -3.30
N PRO A 49 0.03 16.81 -2.16
CA PRO A 49 -0.84 16.00 -1.32
C PRO A 49 -2.04 15.44 -2.09
N THR A 50 -2.37 14.18 -1.84
CA THR A 50 -3.57 13.56 -2.41
C THR A 50 -4.82 14.05 -1.66
N GLU A 51 -5.90 14.29 -2.39
CA GLU A 51 -7.20 14.69 -1.86
C GLU A 51 -8.29 13.77 -2.39
N ASN A 52 -9.39 13.63 -1.66
CA ASN A 52 -10.59 12.97 -2.19
C ASN A 52 -11.26 13.86 -3.24
N THR A 53 -11.80 13.24 -4.28
CA THR A 53 -12.66 13.90 -5.27
C THR A 53 -14.13 13.59 -4.98
N ASP A 54 -15.06 14.34 -5.60
CA ASP A 54 -16.51 14.05 -5.49
C ASP A 54 -16.95 12.87 -6.36
N GLU A 55 -16.10 12.42 -7.27
CA GLU A 55 -16.36 11.27 -8.12
C GLU A 55 -16.30 9.96 -7.32
N LYS A 56 -17.21 9.02 -7.63
CA LYS A 56 -17.21 7.67 -7.04
C LYS A 56 -16.56 6.67 -7.98
N VAL A 57 -15.66 5.87 -7.43
CA VAL A 57 -14.97 4.79 -8.15
C VAL A 57 -15.22 3.44 -7.50
N THR A 58 -15.05 2.37 -8.27
CA THR A 58 -15.25 0.96 -7.85
C THR A 58 -13.93 0.21 -7.67
N TYR A 59 -12.81 0.90 -7.78
CA TYR A 59 -11.46 0.34 -7.65
C TYR A 59 -10.59 1.20 -6.75
N TYR A 60 -9.43 0.69 -6.44
CA TYR A 60 -8.34 1.42 -5.79
C TYR A 60 -7.01 0.82 -6.24
N ARG A 61 -5.90 1.48 -5.96
CA ARG A 61 -4.56 0.96 -6.23
C ARG A 61 -3.85 0.56 -4.95
N SER A 62 -2.84 -0.27 -5.06
CA SER A 62 -1.84 -0.43 -4.01
C SER A 62 -0.66 0.50 -4.30
N LEU A 63 -0.09 1.05 -3.25
CA LEU A 63 1.10 1.89 -3.31
C LEU A 63 2.24 1.21 -2.55
N ILE A 64 3.44 1.38 -3.09
CA ILE A 64 4.70 1.14 -2.38
C ILE A 64 5.24 2.50 -1.98
N ILE A 65 5.34 2.74 -0.67
CA ILE A 65 5.72 4.04 -0.10
C ILE A 65 7.08 3.92 0.57
N ALA A 66 8.02 4.77 0.17
CA ALA A 66 9.31 4.95 0.83
C ALA A 66 9.21 6.00 1.94
N GLY A 67 9.82 5.71 3.08
CA GLY A 67 9.81 6.55 4.27
C GLY A 67 11.01 7.46 4.43
N PRO A 68 11.14 8.10 5.60
CA PRO A 68 12.19 9.08 5.89
C PRO A 68 13.56 8.48 6.19
N SER A 69 13.72 7.16 6.20
CA SER A 69 15.04 6.54 6.36
C SER A 69 15.96 6.92 5.22
N LYS A 70 17.28 6.82 5.45
CA LYS A 70 18.25 7.11 4.40
C LYS A 70 18.00 6.29 3.14
N LYS A 71 17.72 4.98 3.29
CA LYS A 71 17.44 4.09 2.15
C LYS A 71 16.15 4.46 1.47
N GLY A 72 15.08 4.75 2.23
CA GLY A 72 13.82 5.20 1.66
C GLY A 72 13.97 6.46 0.81
N GLN A 73 14.72 7.44 1.29
CA GLN A 73 14.97 8.69 0.55
C GLN A 73 15.86 8.49 -0.69
N GLU A 74 16.83 7.56 -0.66
CA GLU A 74 17.61 7.19 -1.84
C GLU A 74 16.71 6.63 -2.96
N LEU A 75 15.79 5.72 -2.61
CA LEU A 75 14.86 5.13 -3.56
C LEU A 75 13.85 6.16 -4.11
N ALA A 76 13.32 7.00 -3.22
CA ALA A 76 12.44 8.10 -3.60
C ALA A 76 13.10 9.07 -4.59
N ALA A 77 14.36 9.42 -4.35
CA ALA A 77 15.11 10.31 -5.25
C ALA A 77 15.28 9.71 -6.64
N LYS A 78 15.58 8.41 -6.77
CA LYS A 78 15.66 7.73 -8.06
C LYS A 78 14.34 7.85 -8.83
N VAL A 79 13.23 7.47 -8.20
CA VAL A 79 11.91 7.50 -8.84
C VAL A 79 11.51 8.91 -9.25
N ASN A 80 11.72 9.90 -8.39
CA ASN A 80 11.38 11.29 -8.68
C ASN A 80 12.27 11.90 -9.79
N ASN A 81 13.47 11.35 -10.00
CA ASN A 81 14.36 11.71 -11.13
C ASN A 81 14.04 10.94 -12.42
N GLY A 82 13.04 10.06 -12.42
CA GLY A 82 12.69 9.23 -13.57
C GLY A 82 13.63 8.04 -13.78
N GLU A 83 14.38 7.64 -12.77
CA GLU A 83 15.24 6.47 -12.79
C GLU A 83 14.44 5.22 -12.42
N GLU A 84 14.68 4.10 -13.09
CA GLU A 84 14.11 2.81 -12.74
C GLU A 84 14.82 2.21 -11.52
N LEU A 85 14.04 1.62 -10.62
CA LEU A 85 14.58 0.85 -9.51
C LEU A 85 15.11 -0.50 -10.01
N THR A 86 16.23 -0.93 -9.47
CA THR A 86 16.84 -2.23 -9.75
C THR A 86 16.43 -3.29 -8.74
N LEU A 87 16.65 -4.56 -9.04
CA LEU A 87 16.47 -5.64 -8.08
C LEU A 87 17.34 -5.46 -6.83
N GLU A 88 18.54 -4.90 -6.97
CA GLU A 88 19.42 -4.59 -5.84
C GLU A 88 18.81 -3.51 -4.94
N ASP A 89 18.20 -2.47 -5.53
CA ASP A 89 17.48 -1.44 -4.79
C ASP A 89 16.36 -2.06 -3.95
N ILE A 90 15.56 -2.93 -4.54
CA ILE A 90 14.44 -3.64 -3.91
C ILE A 90 14.91 -4.54 -2.77
N GLN A 91 15.97 -5.34 -3.00
CA GLN A 91 16.48 -6.31 -2.03
C GLN A 91 17.26 -5.68 -0.88
N SER A 92 17.86 -4.50 -1.09
CA SER A 92 18.63 -3.80 -0.06
C SER A 92 17.79 -3.01 0.95
N ALA A 93 16.48 -2.87 0.70
CA ALA A 93 15.56 -2.16 1.59
C ALA A 93 14.87 -3.12 2.57
N THR A 94 14.48 -2.60 3.74
CA THR A 94 13.63 -3.30 4.70
C THR A 94 12.17 -2.96 4.42
N TRP A 95 11.36 -3.98 4.12
CA TRP A 95 9.97 -3.85 3.71
C TRP A 95 9.00 -4.11 4.85
N GLY A 96 8.00 -3.24 5.02
CA GLY A 96 6.79 -3.52 5.81
C GLY A 96 5.72 -4.08 4.88
N VAL A 97 5.28 -5.30 5.14
CA VAL A 97 4.28 -6.01 4.33
C VAL A 97 3.13 -6.49 5.21
N SER A 98 1.95 -6.71 4.64
CA SER A 98 0.83 -7.26 5.41
C SER A 98 1.13 -8.69 5.87
N SER A 99 0.83 -8.99 7.14
CA SER A 99 0.81 -10.38 7.66
C SER A 99 -0.33 -11.20 7.04
N ASN A 100 -1.40 -10.53 6.57
CA ASN A 100 -2.50 -11.15 5.87
C ASN A 100 -2.17 -11.35 4.38
N THR A 101 -1.79 -12.57 4.00
CA THR A 101 -1.44 -12.94 2.62
C THR A 101 -2.61 -12.90 1.64
N THR A 102 -3.85 -12.76 2.11
CA THR A 102 -5.04 -12.55 1.26
C THR A 102 -5.39 -11.07 1.09
N SER A 103 -4.60 -10.15 1.66
CA SER A 103 -4.80 -8.71 1.49
C SER A 103 -4.45 -8.29 0.06
N PRO A 104 -5.40 -7.76 -0.73
CA PRO A 104 -5.10 -7.33 -2.09
C PRO A 104 -3.99 -6.27 -2.12
N ALA A 105 -4.21 -5.12 -1.48
CA ALA A 105 -3.24 -4.02 -1.51
C ALA A 105 -2.01 -4.23 -0.63
N GLY A 106 -2.11 -5.02 0.43
CA GLY A 106 -1.01 -5.24 1.38
C GLY A 106 -0.10 -6.40 1.03
N TYR A 107 -0.51 -7.28 0.07
CA TYR A 107 0.26 -8.49 -0.24
C TYR A 107 0.16 -8.92 -1.70
N ILE A 108 -1.06 -9.20 -2.22
CA ILE A 108 -1.24 -9.88 -3.52
C ILE A 108 -0.72 -9.00 -4.66
N TYR A 109 -1.28 -7.81 -4.84
CA TYR A 109 -0.90 -6.91 -5.94
C TYR A 109 0.54 -6.40 -5.86
N PRO A 110 1.08 -6.03 -4.68
CA PRO A 110 2.52 -5.76 -4.56
C PRO A 110 3.40 -6.96 -4.92
N SER A 111 2.97 -8.19 -4.60
CA SER A 111 3.71 -9.39 -4.98
C SER A 111 3.72 -9.59 -6.50
N LEU A 112 2.59 -9.34 -7.17
CA LEU A 112 2.49 -9.37 -8.63
C LEU A 112 3.38 -8.29 -9.27
N LEU A 113 3.33 -7.06 -8.74
CA LEU A 113 4.19 -5.97 -9.22
C LEU A 113 5.69 -6.32 -9.13
N LEU A 114 6.11 -6.93 -8.01
CA LEU A 114 7.49 -7.41 -7.85
C LEU A 114 7.82 -8.55 -8.82
N GLN A 115 6.87 -9.44 -9.07
CA GLN A 115 7.06 -10.55 -10.02
C GLN A 115 7.22 -10.05 -11.45
N ASP A 116 6.39 -9.10 -11.87
CA ASP A 116 6.38 -8.59 -13.24
C ASP A 116 7.63 -7.75 -13.55
N ASN A 117 8.08 -6.94 -12.57
CA ASN A 117 9.21 -6.03 -12.79
C ASN A 117 10.57 -6.65 -12.44
N PHE A 118 10.64 -7.57 -11.47
CA PHE A 118 11.91 -8.06 -10.92
C PHE A 118 12.02 -9.60 -10.90
N GLY A 119 10.97 -10.33 -11.28
CA GLY A 119 10.94 -11.80 -11.24
C GLY A 119 10.95 -12.41 -9.85
N ILE A 120 10.61 -11.63 -8.82
CA ILE A 120 10.53 -12.06 -7.40
C ILE A 120 9.14 -11.77 -6.84
N SER A 121 8.82 -12.38 -5.72
CA SER A 121 7.61 -12.09 -4.92
C SER A 121 7.99 -11.49 -3.57
N ILE A 122 6.96 -11.08 -2.79
CA ILE A 122 7.17 -10.63 -1.39
C ILE A 122 7.90 -11.70 -0.56
N THR A 123 7.69 -13.00 -0.82
CA THR A 123 8.36 -14.06 -0.08
C THR A 123 9.87 -14.07 -0.28
N ASP A 124 10.35 -13.59 -1.43
CA ASP A 124 11.75 -13.60 -1.83
C ASP A 124 12.53 -12.36 -1.35
N LEU A 125 11.84 -11.38 -0.75
CA LEU A 125 12.48 -10.20 -0.16
C LEU A 125 13.42 -10.61 0.98
N GLN A 126 14.66 -10.10 0.94
CA GLN A 126 15.71 -10.44 1.91
C GLN A 126 15.41 -9.88 3.30
N SER A 127 14.85 -8.67 3.37
CA SER A 127 14.49 -8.01 4.63
C SER A 127 13.04 -7.56 4.59
N LYS A 128 12.19 -8.21 5.39
CA LYS A 128 10.78 -7.85 5.51
C LYS A 128 10.25 -8.06 6.93
N VAL A 129 9.31 -7.21 7.31
CA VAL A 129 8.56 -7.27 8.56
C VAL A 129 7.09 -7.45 8.21
N ALA A 130 6.48 -8.53 8.70
CA ALA A 130 5.05 -8.76 8.56
C ALA A 130 4.29 -7.95 9.61
N LEU A 131 3.34 -7.14 9.19
CA LEU A 131 2.63 -6.18 10.02
C LEU A 131 1.11 -6.41 9.93
N ASP A 132 0.43 -6.32 11.07
CA ASP A 132 -0.98 -6.67 11.19
C ASP A 132 -1.93 -5.54 10.73
N ASN A 133 -1.44 -4.30 10.71
CA ASN A 133 -2.24 -3.14 10.28
C ASN A 133 -1.36 -1.99 9.77
N TYR A 134 -1.99 -1.08 9.01
CA TYR A 134 -1.31 0.04 8.38
C TYR A 134 -0.83 1.11 9.36
N ALA A 135 -1.51 1.32 10.49
CA ALA A 135 -1.05 2.26 11.52
C ALA A 135 0.31 1.84 12.09
N THR A 136 0.47 0.54 12.42
CA THR A 136 1.75 -0.02 12.86
C THR A 136 2.82 0.10 11.77
N ALA A 137 2.46 -0.16 10.51
CA ALA A 137 3.38 -0.02 9.39
C ALA A 137 3.88 1.43 9.22
N LEU A 138 2.97 2.40 9.28
CA LEU A 138 3.31 3.83 9.20
C LEU A 138 4.15 4.30 10.40
N SER A 139 3.86 3.82 11.60
CA SER A 139 4.68 4.10 12.79
C SER A 139 6.12 3.56 12.65
N GLN A 140 6.28 2.35 12.11
CA GLN A 140 7.61 1.79 11.84
C GLN A 140 8.32 2.49 10.69
N LEU A 141 7.58 2.92 9.66
CA LEU A 141 8.11 3.74 8.57
C LEU A 141 8.61 5.08 9.10
N ALA A 142 7.81 5.76 9.93
CA ALA A 142 8.14 7.03 10.56
C ALA A 142 9.41 6.96 11.41
N SER A 143 9.58 5.86 12.15
CA SER A 143 10.76 5.63 13.00
C SER A 143 11.99 5.12 12.24
N GLY A 144 11.86 4.77 10.96
CA GLY A 144 12.93 4.21 10.14
C GLY A 144 13.26 2.74 10.47
N GLN A 145 12.37 2.01 11.15
CA GLN A 145 12.51 0.57 11.36
C GLN A 145 12.28 -0.23 10.08
N ILE A 146 11.46 0.31 9.18
CA ILE A 146 11.32 -0.14 7.80
C ILE A 146 11.62 1.03 6.87
N ASP A 147 12.14 0.73 5.69
CA ASP A 147 12.47 1.73 4.67
C ASP A 147 11.28 1.98 3.73
N ILE A 148 10.52 0.94 3.47
CA ILE A 148 9.42 0.89 2.50
C ILE A 148 8.24 0.17 3.13
N MET A 149 7.01 0.55 2.76
CA MET A 149 5.80 -0.20 3.08
C MET A 149 4.89 -0.38 1.87
N VAL A 150 4.09 -1.43 1.88
CA VAL A 150 2.99 -1.63 0.94
C VAL A 150 1.66 -1.28 1.59
N THR A 151 0.78 -0.60 0.84
CA THR A 151 -0.50 -0.13 1.37
C THR A 151 -1.51 0.14 0.25
N TYR A 152 -2.73 0.50 0.60
CA TYR A 152 -3.73 1.01 -0.33
C TYR A 152 -3.49 2.49 -0.68
N ALA A 153 -3.99 2.94 -1.81
CA ALA A 153 -3.96 4.34 -2.22
C ALA A 153 -5.16 5.14 -1.63
N ASP A 154 -4.98 6.30 -1.02
CA ASP A 154 -3.70 6.78 -0.51
C ASP A 154 -3.74 6.78 1.02
N ALA A 155 -3.08 5.84 1.63
CA ALA A 155 -3.04 5.74 3.09
C ALA A 155 -2.43 6.98 3.76
N ARG A 156 -1.59 7.75 3.05
CA ARG A 156 -1.04 9.00 3.58
C ARG A 156 -2.13 10.02 3.91
N LEU A 157 -3.21 10.04 3.12
CA LEU A 157 -4.36 10.91 3.38
C LEU A 157 -5.06 10.56 4.70
N ASP A 158 -5.26 9.27 4.96
CA ASP A 158 -5.97 8.79 6.16
C ASP A 158 -5.14 8.97 7.45
N TYR A 159 -3.80 8.99 7.33
CA TYR A 159 -2.89 9.02 8.47
C TYR A 159 -2.06 10.32 8.58
N ALA A 160 -2.39 11.35 7.79
CA ALA A 160 -1.63 12.61 7.77
C ALA A 160 -1.54 13.27 9.17
N ASP A 161 -2.64 13.33 9.90
CA ASP A 161 -2.68 13.91 11.25
C ASP A 161 -1.90 13.07 12.26
N GLN A 162 -2.03 11.75 12.18
CA GLN A 162 -1.36 10.82 13.10
C GLN A 162 0.16 10.79 12.88
N TRP A 163 0.62 11.09 11.67
CA TRP A 163 2.04 11.15 11.34
C TRP A 163 2.81 12.09 12.25
N THR A 164 2.23 13.26 12.52
CA THR A 164 2.84 14.25 13.43
C THR A 164 2.38 14.08 14.87
N SER A 165 1.11 13.79 15.12
CA SER A 165 0.56 13.75 16.49
C SER A 165 0.91 12.48 17.27
N GLU A 166 1.08 11.33 16.57
CA GLU A 166 1.26 10.03 17.22
C GLU A 166 2.57 9.35 16.84
N PHE A 167 3.05 9.49 15.58
CA PHE A 167 4.23 8.77 15.09
C PHE A 167 5.54 9.57 15.28
N GLY A 168 5.46 10.74 15.94
CA GLY A 168 6.62 11.49 16.41
C GLY A 168 7.36 12.28 15.33
N ARG A 169 6.72 12.53 14.18
CA ARG A 169 7.31 13.35 13.11
C ARG A 169 6.98 14.82 13.30
N THR A 170 7.85 15.70 12.79
CA THR A 170 7.68 17.16 12.84
C THR A 170 7.26 17.76 11.51
N ASN A 171 7.63 17.11 10.42
CA ASN A 171 7.22 17.50 9.07
C ASN A 171 5.99 16.67 8.64
N SER A 172 5.31 17.10 7.61
CA SER A 172 4.14 16.38 7.10
C SER A 172 4.52 15.04 6.48
N ILE A 173 3.56 14.10 6.44
CA ILE A 173 3.74 12.82 5.75
C ILE A 173 4.08 13.02 4.26
N TRP A 174 3.56 14.07 3.65
CA TRP A 174 3.79 14.42 2.25
C TRP A 174 5.22 14.89 1.98
N ASP A 175 5.87 15.51 2.95
CA ASP A 175 7.25 15.97 2.84
C ASP A 175 8.27 14.84 3.08
N GLU A 176 7.88 13.81 3.84
CA GLU A 176 8.79 12.79 4.33
C GLU A 176 8.62 11.42 3.68
N THR A 177 7.52 11.23 2.92
CA THR A 177 7.25 9.97 2.24
C THR A 177 7.02 10.18 0.75
N ASN A 178 7.41 9.19 -0.05
CA ASN A 178 7.22 9.21 -1.49
C ASN A 178 6.71 7.86 -1.98
N VAL A 179 5.81 7.87 -2.95
CA VAL A 179 5.41 6.67 -3.68
C VAL A 179 6.54 6.29 -4.63
N ILE A 180 6.96 5.03 -4.57
CA ILE A 180 8.01 4.46 -5.41
C ILE A 180 7.52 3.30 -6.28
N GLY A 181 6.28 2.88 -6.11
CA GLY A 181 5.63 1.87 -6.94
C GLY A 181 4.11 1.96 -6.81
N VAL A 182 3.43 1.66 -7.91
CA VAL A 182 1.97 1.69 -8.03
C VAL A 182 1.53 0.43 -8.76
N THR A 183 0.45 -0.20 -8.26
CA THR A 183 -0.16 -1.35 -8.96
C THR A 183 -1.25 -0.88 -9.92
N GLU A 184 -1.68 -1.78 -10.80
CA GLU A 184 -2.96 -1.60 -11.52
C GLU A 184 -4.15 -1.48 -10.56
N GLY A 185 -5.32 -1.14 -11.13
CA GLY A 185 -6.56 -1.01 -10.36
C GLY A 185 -7.02 -2.35 -9.77
N ILE A 186 -7.34 -2.34 -8.49
CA ILE A 186 -7.89 -3.47 -7.74
C ILE A 186 -9.40 -3.28 -7.67
N TYR A 187 -10.17 -4.13 -8.33
CA TYR A 187 -11.64 -4.09 -8.41
C TYR A 187 -12.31 -4.95 -7.36
#